data_ff1b179bce0fb5eca6d9bc6987f62ef4
#
_entry.id   ff1b179bce0fb5eca6d9bc6987f62ef4
#
_cell.length_a   1.000
_cell.length_b   1.000
_cell.length_c   1.000
_cell.angle_alpha   90.00
_cell.angle_beta   90.00
_cell.angle_gamma   90.00
#
_symmetry.space_group_name_H-M   'P 1'
#
loop_
_entity.id
_entity.type
_entity.pdbx_description
1 polymer ?
#
loop_
_entity_poly.entity_id
_entity_poly.type
_entity_poly.pdbx_seq_one_letter_code
_entity_poly.pdbx_strand_id
1 'polypeptide(L)'
;TSVDPIFGTMDDFEHLISLAHQNDIKVLIDQVLSHSSNEHEAFVESQNRDSKKSDWYVWVDPKSDGSPPNNWLSVFGGSAWKYEPKRNQYYLHNFLPSQPDFNFHNQEVQDFALAMVKYWLDKGVDGFRLDTVNYYFHDKELRDNPPSPKQFKHPPTNPYYAQDQRYSINQKENLNFLKSFRELLDSYEDKTSVGEVGDSHRAVEIMK
;
A
#
# COMPACT_ATOMS: atom_id res chain seq x y z
N THR A 1 9.99 9.67 6.59
CA THR A 1 10.14 11.14 6.45
C THR A 1 11.59 11.59 6.70
N SER A 2 12.52 10.94 6.03
CA SER A 2 13.95 11.29 6.06
C SER A 2 14.60 10.87 4.74
N VAL A 3 15.72 11.47 4.42
CA VAL A 3 16.59 11.04 3.32
C VAL A 3 17.51 9.96 3.85
N ASP A 4 17.73 8.90 3.07
CA ASP A 4 18.73 7.90 3.41
C ASP A 4 20.12 8.55 3.33
N PRO A 5 20.96 8.42 4.39
CA PRO A 5 22.28 9.06 4.45
C PRO A 5 23.20 8.73 3.27
N ILE A 6 22.95 7.63 2.55
CA ILE A 6 23.72 7.27 1.35
C ILE A 6 23.49 8.24 0.19
N PHE A 7 22.33 8.92 0.16
CA PHE A 7 21.93 9.87 -0.88
C PHE A 7 22.08 11.33 -0.44
N GLY A 8 22.35 11.60 0.84
CA GLY A 8 22.51 12.94 1.38
C GLY A 8 21.65 13.22 2.61
N THR A 9 21.39 14.49 2.82
CA THR A 9 20.64 15.03 3.97
C THR A 9 19.30 15.61 3.51
N MET A 10 18.46 16.03 4.46
CA MET A 10 17.25 16.79 4.14
C MET A 10 17.58 18.15 3.51
N ASP A 11 18.67 18.78 3.91
CA ASP A 11 19.12 20.04 3.31
C ASP A 11 19.50 19.86 1.83
N ASP A 12 20.15 18.72 1.49
CA ASP A 12 20.47 18.37 0.11
C ASP A 12 19.19 18.15 -0.72
N PHE A 13 18.18 17.50 -0.13
CA PHE A 13 16.88 17.31 -0.78
C PHE A 13 16.16 18.64 -1.02
N GLU A 14 16.09 19.52 -0.02
CA GLU A 14 15.47 20.84 -0.15
C GLU A 14 16.24 21.71 -1.18
N HIS A 15 17.55 21.58 -1.23
CA HIS A 15 18.38 22.24 -2.24
C HIS A 15 18.07 21.70 -3.65
N LEU A 16 17.92 20.37 -3.81
CA LEU A 16 17.50 19.75 -5.07
C LEU A 16 16.16 20.32 -5.56
N ILE A 17 15.14 20.39 -4.68
CA ILE A 17 13.83 20.98 -5.00
C ILE A 17 14.00 22.44 -5.47
N SER A 18 14.77 23.23 -4.73
CA SER A 18 15.01 24.63 -5.07
C SER A 18 15.67 24.79 -6.44
N LEU A 19 16.70 23.98 -6.74
CA LEU A 19 17.37 24.02 -8.04
C LEU A 19 16.46 23.58 -9.19
N ALA A 20 15.63 22.56 -8.98
CA ALA A 20 14.65 22.13 -9.95
C ALA A 20 13.69 23.27 -10.29
N HIS A 21 13.13 23.94 -9.29
CA HIS A 21 12.21 25.05 -9.47
C HIS A 21 12.86 26.26 -10.17
N GLN A 22 14.13 26.55 -9.88
CA GLN A 22 14.88 27.63 -10.60
C GLN A 22 15.05 27.33 -12.10
N ASN A 23 14.89 26.08 -12.50
CA ASN A 23 14.98 25.64 -13.90
C ASN A 23 13.62 25.24 -14.48
N ASP A 24 12.49 25.69 -13.87
CA ASP A 24 11.11 25.36 -14.27
C ASP A 24 10.83 23.84 -14.32
N ILE A 25 11.51 23.06 -13.48
CA ILE A 25 11.31 21.61 -13.37
C ILE A 25 10.47 21.32 -12.13
N LYS A 26 9.39 20.55 -12.32
CA LYS A 26 8.55 20.03 -11.23
C LYS A 26 9.07 18.69 -10.74
N VAL A 27 9.04 18.47 -9.44
CA VAL A 27 9.55 17.25 -8.79
C VAL A 27 8.41 16.45 -8.19
N LEU A 28 8.19 15.25 -8.72
CA LEU A 28 7.29 14.26 -8.13
C LEU A 28 8.15 13.18 -7.44
N ILE A 29 7.73 12.78 -6.24
CA ILE A 29 8.37 11.68 -5.54
C ILE A 29 7.47 10.45 -5.52
N ASP A 30 8.10 9.29 -5.47
CA ASP A 30 7.38 8.02 -5.31
C ASP A 30 6.88 7.88 -3.87
N GLN A 31 5.60 7.56 -3.72
CA GLN A 31 4.98 7.43 -2.40
C GLN A 31 4.36 6.04 -2.25
N VAL A 32 5.01 5.20 -1.48
CA VAL A 32 4.56 3.85 -1.15
C VAL A 32 3.72 3.92 0.12
N LEU A 33 2.40 3.83 -0.01
CA LEU A 33 1.47 3.91 1.13
C LEU A 33 0.88 2.56 1.51
N SER A 34 0.88 1.56 0.61
CA SER A 34 0.21 0.27 0.81
C SER A 34 0.85 -0.60 1.89
N HIS A 35 2.15 -0.50 2.07
CA HIS A 35 2.93 -1.38 2.96
C HIS A 35 4.16 -0.66 3.53
N SER A 36 4.81 -1.31 4.49
CA SER A 36 6.11 -0.88 5.01
C SER A 36 7.12 -2.02 4.97
N SER A 37 8.38 -1.74 5.36
CA SER A 37 9.31 -2.80 5.75
C SER A 37 8.81 -3.53 7.00
N ASN A 38 9.06 -4.82 7.10
CA ASN A 38 8.85 -5.59 8.33
C ASN A 38 9.80 -5.20 9.47
N GLU A 39 10.80 -4.35 9.18
CA GLU A 39 11.68 -3.74 10.18
C GLU A 39 11.16 -2.37 10.64
N HIS A 40 10.10 -1.85 10.02
CA HIS A 40 9.50 -0.59 10.42
C HIS A 40 8.98 -0.68 11.86
N GLU A 41 9.26 0.35 12.67
CA GLU A 41 8.90 0.35 14.09
C GLU A 41 7.42 0.07 14.35
N ALA A 42 6.52 0.59 13.51
CA ALA A 42 5.09 0.35 13.64
C ALA A 42 4.73 -1.13 13.42
N PHE A 43 5.42 -1.82 12.49
CA PHE A 43 5.18 -3.25 12.30
C PHE A 43 5.71 -4.07 13.48
N VAL A 44 6.93 -3.77 13.93
CA VAL A 44 7.53 -4.45 15.10
C VAL A 44 6.63 -4.26 16.34
N GLU A 45 6.15 -3.03 16.56
CA GLU A 45 5.23 -2.72 17.65
C GLU A 45 3.90 -3.47 17.50
N SER A 46 3.36 -3.57 16.29
CA SER A 46 2.08 -4.26 16.01
C SER A 46 2.13 -5.76 16.29
N GLN A 47 3.32 -6.37 16.37
CA GLN A 47 3.47 -7.78 16.77
C GLN A 47 2.99 -8.04 18.21
N ASN A 48 2.89 -7.00 19.04
CA ASN A 48 2.25 -7.06 20.34
C ASN A 48 0.75 -6.72 20.21
N ARG A 49 -0.14 -7.66 20.55
CA ARG A 49 -1.60 -7.49 20.47
C ARG A 49 -2.13 -6.37 21.37
N ASP A 50 -1.42 -6.03 22.45
CA ASP A 50 -1.81 -4.98 23.41
C ASP A 50 -1.24 -3.60 23.03
N SER A 51 -0.50 -3.50 21.94
CA SER A 51 0.05 -2.24 21.43
C SER A 51 -1.06 -1.36 20.86
N LYS A 52 -0.86 -0.04 20.94
CA LYS A 52 -1.70 0.94 20.24
C LYS A 52 -1.69 0.76 18.73
N LYS A 53 -0.60 0.19 18.18
CA LYS A 53 -0.47 -0.08 16.74
C LYS A 53 -0.85 -1.51 16.37
N SER A 54 -1.46 -2.27 17.28
CA SER A 54 -1.83 -3.67 17.06
C SER A 54 -2.71 -3.89 15.83
N ASP A 55 -3.50 -2.88 15.41
CA ASP A 55 -4.41 -2.92 14.26
C ASP A 55 -3.94 -2.04 13.07
N TRP A 56 -2.66 -1.65 13.07
CA TRP A 56 -2.10 -0.85 11.98
C TRP A 56 -1.77 -1.66 10.73
N TYR A 57 -1.61 -2.99 10.88
CA TYR A 57 -1.39 -3.94 9.81
C TYR A 57 -2.52 -4.95 9.76
N VAL A 58 -2.65 -5.64 8.65
CA VAL A 58 -3.72 -6.63 8.47
C VAL A 58 -3.31 -7.93 9.14
N TRP A 59 -3.78 -8.16 10.36
CA TRP A 59 -3.55 -9.35 11.16
C TRP A 59 -4.81 -10.20 11.26
N VAL A 60 -4.68 -11.52 11.04
CA VAL A 60 -5.82 -12.45 11.07
C VAL A 60 -5.43 -13.75 11.78
N ASP A 61 -6.33 -14.27 12.59
CA ASP A 61 -6.12 -15.57 13.25
C ASP A 61 -6.10 -16.69 12.20
N PRO A 62 -5.30 -17.77 12.44
CA PRO A 62 -5.36 -18.98 11.63
C PRO A 62 -6.77 -19.59 11.64
N LYS A 63 -7.09 -20.34 10.59
CA LYS A 63 -8.23 -21.27 10.63
C LYS A 63 -8.01 -22.35 11.70
N SER A 64 -9.04 -23.12 12.02
CA SER A 64 -8.98 -24.19 13.04
C SER A 64 -7.96 -25.28 12.72
N ASP A 65 -7.61 -25.45 11.46
CA ASP A 65 -6.58 -26.38 10.98
C ASP A 65 -5.18 -25.75 10.90
N GLY A 66 -5.02 -24.50 11.33
CA GLY A 66 -3.78 -23.75 11.28
C GLY A 66 -3.46 -23.10 9.93
N SER A 67 -4.31 -23.27 8.91
CA SER A 67 -4.09 -22.68 7.59
C SER A 67 -4.38 -21.17 7.55
N PRO A 68 -3.89 -20.46 6.51
CA PRO A 68 -4.19 -19.03 6.29
C PRO A 68 -5.70 -18.74 6.20
N PRO A 69 -6.12 -17.50 6.48
CA PRO A 69 -7.55 -17.14 6.53
C PRO A 69 -8.28 -17.33 5.20
N ASN A 70 -7.59 -17.19 4.08
CA ASN A 70 -8.16 -17.37 2.74
C ASN A 70 -7.09 -17.76 1.71
N ASN A 71 -7.49 -17.83 0.45
CA ASN A 71 -6.66 -18.29 -0.67
C ASN A 71 -5.87 -17.18 -1.38
N TRP A 72 -5.77 -15.96 -0.83
CA TRP A 72 -5.11 -14.86 -1.53
C TRP A 72 -3.64 -15.15 -1.80
N LEU A 73 -3.19 -14.76 -2.98
CA LEU A 73 -1.83 -14.98 -3.45
C LEU A 73 -1.07 -13.66 -3.56
N SER A 74 0.22 -13.72 -3.26
CA SER A 74 1.15 -12.62 -3.48
C SER A 74 1.42 -12.40 -4.96
N VAL A 75 1.61 -11.15 -5.36
CA VAL A 75 2.02 -10.75 -6.72
C VAL A 75 3.32 -11.48 -7.13
N PHE A 76 4.23 -11.75 -6.19
CA PHE A 76 5.48 -12.44 -6.44
C PHE A 76 5.40 -13.96 -6.28
N GLY A 77 4.19 -14.49 -6.08
CA GLY A 77 3.91 -15.91 -5.95
C GLY A 77 3.84 -16.41 -4.50
N GLY A 78 3.18 -17.54 -4.32
CA GLY A 78 2.89 -18.09 -3.01
C GLY A 78 1.72 -17.40 -2.30
N SER A 79 1.48 -17.77 -1.04
CA SER A 79 0.43 -17.16 -0.21
C SER A 79 0.70 -15.68 0.04
N ALA A 80 -0.34 -14.85 0.05
CA ALA A 80 -0.26 -13.47 0.51
C ALA A 80 -0.25 -13.36 2.06
N TRP A 81 -0.22 -14.48 2.75
CA TRP A 81 -0.27 -14.56 4.20
C TRP A 81 1.02 -15.17 4.77
N LYS A 82 1.65 -14.45 5.70
CA LYS A 82 2.81 -14.96 6.46
C LYS A 82 2.45 -15.10 7.93
N TYR A 83 2.67 -16.29 8.47
CA TYR A 83 2.48 -16.56 9.90
C TYR A 83 3.59 -15.92 10.73
N GLU A 84 3.18 -15.20 11.79
CA GLU A 84 4.07 -14.59 12.78
C GLU A 84 3.90 -15.29 14.13
N PRO A 85 4.88 -16.12 14.55
CA PRO A 85 4.78 -16.89 15.78
C PRO A 85 4.64 -16.04 17.05
N LYS A 86 5.25 -14.86 17.10
CA LYS A 86 5.19 -13.97 18.28
C LYS A 86 3.77 -13.52 18.55
N ARG A 87 2.99 -13.32 17.48
CA ARG A 87 1.61 -12.85 17.57
C ARG A 87 0.58 -13.98 17.46
N ASN A 88 0.99 -15.17 17.01
CA ASN A 88 0.12 -16.30 16.67
C ASN A 88 -0.97 -15.91 15.67
N GLN A 89 -0.62 -15.08 14.67
CA GLN A 89 -1.51 -14.64 13.60
C GLN A 89 -0.78 -14.64 12.26
N TYR A 90 -1.55 -14.62 11.19
CA TYR A 90 -1.05 -14.28 9.87
C TYR A 90 -1.12 -12.78 9.65
N TYR A 91 -0.13 -12.22 8.94
CA TYR A 91 -0.25 -10.87 8.36
C TYR A 91 -0.31 -10.93 6.85
N LEU A 92 -1.02 -9.97 6.26
CA LEU A 92 -1.14 -9.80 4.82
C LEU A 92 0.13 -9.16 4.25
N HIS A 93 0.59 -9.67 3.09
CA HIS A 93 1.60 -9.05 2.24
C HIS A 93 1.24 -9.29 0.78
N ASN A 94 0.77 -8.28 0.09
CA ASN A 94 0.46 -8.41 -1.33
C ASN A 94 1.72 -8.63 -2.18
N PHE A 95 2.89 -8.22 -1.68
CA PHE A 95 4.19 -8.33 -2.34
C PHE A 95 5.10 -9.32 -1.60
N LEU A 96 6.27 -8.88 -1.12
CA LEU A 96 7.17 -9.77 -0.37
C LEU A 96 6.71 -9.93 1.10
N PRO A 97 7.04 -11.06 1.75
CA PRO A 97 6.82 -11.20 3.19
C PRO A 97 7.51 -10.13 4.05
N SER A 98 8.56 -9.48 3.52
CA SER A 98 9.21 -8.33 4.17
C SER A 98 8.46 -7.01 3.97
N GLN A 99 7.32 -7.02 3.29
CA GLN A 99 6.50 -5.86 2.96
C GLN A 99 5.07 -6.04 3.49
N PRO A 100 4.86 -6.04 4.84
CA PRO A 100 3.53 -6.19 5.42
C PRO A 100 2.62 -5.03 5.04
N ASP A 101 1.38 -5.35 4.69
CA ASP A 101 0.37 -4.37 4.27
C ASP A 101 -0.22 -3.64 5.46
N PHE A 102 -0.31 -2.32 5.34
CA PHE A 102 -1.05 -1.49 6.27
C PHE A 102 -2.55 -1.79 6.24
N ASN A 103 -3.20 -1.68 7.39
CA ASN A 103 -4.64 -1.82 7.51
C ASN A 103 -5.35 -0.49 7.23
N PHE A 104 -5.64 -0.18 5.99
CA PHE A 104 -6.36 1.04 5.60
C PHE A 104 -7.82 1.10 6.08
N HIS A 105 -8.37 0.01 6.61
CA HIS A 105 -9.66 0.07 7.31
C HIS A 105 -9.55 0.76 8.68
N ASN A 106 -8.34 0.93 9.20
CA ASN A 106 -8.06 1.73 10.40
C ASN A 106 -7.85 3.21 10.01
N GLN A 107 -8.64 4.10 10.60
CA GLN A 107 -8.55 5.54 10.32
C GLN A 107 -7.19 6.14 10.70
N GLU A 108 -6.57 5.67 11.78
CA GLU A 108 -5.23 6.14 12.19
C GLU A 108 -4.16 5.87 11.12
N VAL A 109 -4.29 4.77 10.37
CA VAL A 109 -3.40 4.44 9.25
C VAL A 109 -3.62 5.41 8.09
N GLN A 110 -4.87 5.73 7.76
CA GLN A 110 -5.18 6.71 6.73
C GLN A 110 -4.64 8.10 7.12
N ASP A 111 -4.85 8.51 8.37
CA ASP A 111 -4.35 9.79 8.90
C ASP A 111 -2.81 9.84 8.88
N PHE A 112 -2.15 8.75 9.24
CA PHE A 112 -0.69 8.61 9.15
C PHE A 112 -0.20 8.72 7.71
N ALA A 113 -0.87 8.06 6.75
CA ALA A 113 -0.54 8.16 5.34
C ALA A 113 -0.68 9.60 4.81
N LEU A 114 -1.78 10.29 5.13
CA LEU A 114 -1.97 11.68 4.76
C LEU A 114 -0.97 12.62 5.43
N ALA A 115 -0.58 12.36 6.67
CA ALA A 115 0.45 13.13 7.36
C ALA A 115 1.82 13.00 6.70
N MET A 116 2.18 11.80 6.21
CA MET A 116 3.42 11.61 5.42
C MET A 116 3.38 12.40 4.11
N VAL A 117 2.25 12.35 3.40
CA VAL A 117 2.05 13.14 2.16
C VAL A 117 2.18 14.63 2.44
N LYS A 118 1.50 15.12 3.48
CA LYS A 118 1.59 16.52 3.91
C LYS A 118 3.02 16.95 4.23
N TYR A 119 3.77 16.11 4.93
CA TYR A 119 5.17 16.38 5.26
C TYR A 119 6.02 16.69 4.01
N TRP A 120 5.88 15.88 2.96
CA TRP A 120 6.63 16.10 1.73
C TRP A 120 6.13 17.29 0.91
N LEU A 121 4.82 17.59 0.93
CA LEU A 121 4.27 18.82 0.35
C LEU A 121 4.85 20.07 1.04
N ASP A 122 4.93 20.05 2.37
CA ASP A 122 5.54 21.13 3.16
C ASP A 122 7.04 21.30 2.86
N LYS A 123 7.72 20.24 2.37
CA LYS A 123 9.11 20.26 1.88
C LYS A 123 9.25 20.73 0.42
N GLY A 124 8.14 21.06 -0.22
CA GLY A 124 8.11 21.70 -1.55
C GLY A 124 8.02 20.76 -2.73
N VAL A 125 7.79 19.44 -2.55
CA VAL A 125 7.54 18.56 -3.69
C VAL A 125 6.30 19.00 -4.47
N ASP A 126 6.28 18.81 -5.79
CA ASP A 126 5.19 19.22 -6.65
C ASP A 126 4.12 18.14 -6.82
N GLY A 127 4.38 16.97 -6.29
CA GLY A 127 3.40 15.90 -6.32
C GLY A 127 3.96 14.52 -6.08
N PHE A 128 3.16 13.51 -6.42
CA PHE A 128 3.46 12.13 -6.10
C PHE A 128 3.16 11.17 -7.25
N ARG A 129 4.00 10.15 -7.40
CA ARG A 129 3.61 8.90 -8.02
C ARG A 129 3.17 7.96 -6.90
N LEU A 130 1.89 7.59 -6.86
CA LEU A 130 1.36 6.66 -5.87
C LEU A 130 1.62 5.23 -6.32
N ASP A 131 2.45 4.53 -5.57
CA ASP A 131 2.74 3.12 -5.79
C ASP A 131 1.50 2.26 -5.50
N THR A 132 1.20 1.34 -6.40
CA THR A 132 0.17 0.30 -6.21
C THR A 132 -1.12 0.81 -5.58
N VAL A 133 -1.64 1.90 -6.11
CA VAL A 133 -2.75 2.69 -5.53
C VAL A 133 -4.04 1.88 -5.32
N ASN A 134 -4.20 0.78 -6.01
CA ASN A 134 -5.36 -0.09 -5.94
C ASN A 134 -5.24 -1.22 -4.89
N TYR A 135 -4.15 -1.25 -4.11
CA TYR A 135 -3.87 -2.27 -3.08
C TYR A 135 -4.15 -1.80 -1.65
N TYR A 136 -4.57 -0.55 -1.42
CA TYR A 136 -4.72 0.00 -0.07
C TYR A 136 -5.81 -0.69 0.75
N PHE A 137 -6.90 -1.11 0.11
CA PHE A 137 -8.02 -1.75 0.78
C PHE A 137 -8.26 -3.17 0.26
N HIS A 138 -8.61 -4.04 1.19
CA HIS A 138 -9.03 -5.42 0.95
C HIS A 138 -10.47 -5.64 1.41
N ASP A 139 -11.09 -6.73 1.00
CA ASP A 139 -12.42 -7.15 1.49
C ASP A 139 -12.38 -7.48 2.99
N LYS A 140 -13.20 -6.79 3.78
CA LYS A 140 -13.27 -6.98 5.25
C LYS A 140 -13.72 -8.39 5.66
N GLU A 141 -14.51 -9.05 4.80
CA GLU A 141 -15.00 -10.40 5.06
C GLU A 141 -13.96 -11.47 4.71
N LEU A 142 -12.81 -11.07 4.14
CA LEU A 142 -11.69 -11.96 3.78
C LEU A 142 -12.12 -13.13 2.90
N ARG A 143 -13.08 -12.90 1.99
CA ARG A 143 -13.60 -13.94 1.08
C ARG A 143 -12.51 -14.44 0.14
N ASP A 144 -12.58 -15.72 -0.21
CA ASP A 144 -11.67 -16.33 -1.19
C ASP A 144 -11.79 -15.67 -2.55
N ASN A 145 -10.67 -15.37 -3.19
CA ASN A 145 -10.63 -14.94 -4.57
C ASN A 145 -11.07 -16.10 -5.49
N PRO A 146 -12.02 -15.86 -6.41
CA PRO A 146 -12.42 -16.88 -7.37
C PRO A 146 -11.34 -17.09 -8.43
N PRO A 147 -11.43 -18.19 -9.20
CA PRO A 147 -10.58 -18.40 -10.36
C PRO A 147 -10.71 -17.24 -11.36
N SER A 148 -9.60 -16.92 -12.03
CA SER A 148 -9.58 -15.92 -13.09
C SER A 148 -10.56 -16.30 -14.21
N PRO A 149 -11.38 -15.37 -14.70
CA PRO A 149 -12.25 -15.62 -15.86
C PRO A 149 -11.46 -15.73 -17.18
N LYS A 150 -10.17 -15.38 -17.18
CA LYS A 150 -9.30 -15.49 -18.35
C LYS A 150 -9.08 -16.95 -18.71
N GLN A 151 -9.31 -17.29 -19.98
CA GLN A 151 -8.92 -18.59 -20.52
C GLN A 151 -7.42 -18.57 -20.86
N PHE A 152 -6.64 -19.36 -20.16
CA PHE A 152 -5.23 -19.53 -20.44
C PHE A 152 -5.04 -20.75 -21.34
N LYS A 153 -4.29 -20.60 -22.43
CA LYS A 153 -3.89 -21.74 -23.29
C LYS A 153 -3.00 -22.73 -22.52
N HIS A 154 -2.21 -22.21 -21.58
CA HIS A 154 -1.42 -22.97 -20.62
C HIS A 154 -1.56 -22.31 -19.24
N PRO A 155 -1.47 -23.05 -18.13
CA PRO A 155 -1.48 -22.43 -16.79
C PRO A 155 -0.42 -21.33 -16.68
N PRO A 156 -0.74 -20.19 -16.06
CA PRO A 156 0.26 -19.13 -15.87
C PRO A 156 1.38 -19.62 -14.96
N THR A 157 2.60 -19.22 -15.25
CA THR A 157 3.78 -19.58 -14.44
C THR A 157 3.69 -19.01 -13.02
N ASN A 158 3.07 -17.85 -12.86
CA ASN A 158 2.73 -17.31 -11.55
C ASN A 158 1.25 -17.55 -11.25
N PRO A 159 0.92 -18.37 -10.21
CA PRO A 159 -0.45 -18.68 -9.84
C PRO A 159 -1.32 -17.46 -9.50
N TYR A 160 -0.72 -16.34 -9.13
CA TYR A 160 -1.42 -15.06 -8.89
C TYR A 160 -2.36 -14.72 -10.06
N TYR A 161 -1.92 -14.88 -11.30
CA TYR A 161 -2.72 -14.57 -12.49
C TYR A 161 -3.84 -15.58 -12.77
N ALA A 162 -3.86 -16.73 -12.08
CA ALA A 162 -4.93 -17.70 -12.16
C ALA A 162 -6.13 -17.35 -11.26
N GLN A 163 -6.02 -16.31 -10.43
CA GLN A 163 -7.12 -15.78 -9.61
C GLN A 163 -7.69 -14.48 -10.18
N ASP A 164 -8.97 -14.23 -9.93
CA ASP A 164 -9.58 -12.90 -10.02
C ASP A 164 -9.44 -12.22 -8.66
N GLN A 165 -8.62 -11.19 -8.60
CA GLN A 165 -8.22 -10.50 -7.36
C GLN A 165 -9.35 -9.62 -6.77
N ARG A 166 -10.63 -9.96 -6.99
CA ARG A 166 -11.78 -9.10 -6.65
C ARG A 166 -11.93 -8.78 -5.17
N TYR A 167 -11.34 -9.58 -4.29
CA TYR A 167 -11.44 -9.38 -2.85
C TYR A 167 -10.15 -8.90 -2.19
N SER A 168 -9.02 -9.12 -2.84
CA SER A 168 -7.72 -8.69 -2.29
C SER A 168 -7.33 -7.27 -2.68
N ILE A 169 -7.83 -6.76 -3.81
CA ILE A 169 -7.52 -5.41 -4.32
C ILE A 169 -8.76 -4.73 -4.92
N ASN A 170 -8.62 -3.49 -5.35
CA ASN A 170 -9.66 -2.74 -6.07
C ASN A 170 -10.96 -2.56 -5.26
N GLN A 171 -10.90 -2.42 -3.94
CA GLN A 171 -12.08 -2.19 -3.14
C GLN A 171 -12.59 -0.75 -3.30
N LYS A 172 -13.92 -0.59 -3.30
CA LYS A 172 -14.59 0.73 -3.48
C LYS A 172 -14.24 1.75 -2.37
N GLU A 173 -13.90 1.26 -1.18
CA GLU A 173 -13.48 2.08 -0.04
C GLU A 173 -12.25 2.91 -0.36
N ASN A 174 -11.39 2.42 -1.26
CA ASN A 174 -10.20 3.12 -1.72
C ASN A 174 -10.51 4.49 -2.32
N LEU A 175 -11.66 4.63 -2.99
CA LEU A 175 -12.07 5.92 -3.57
C LEU A 175 -12.28 7.00 -2.52
N ASN A 176 -12.73 6.64 -1.31
CA ASN A 176 -12.90 7.62 -0.23
C ASN A 176 -11.54 8.14 0.26
N PHE A 177 -10.56 7.25 0.45
CA PHE A 177 -9.21 7.64 0.81
C PHE A 177 -8.57 8.51 -0.29
N LEU A 178 -8.72 8.12 -1.56
CA LEU A 178 -8.18 8.90 -2.69
C LEU A 178 -8.83 10.28 -2.81
N LYS A 179 -10.11 10.45 -2.43
CA LYS A 179 -10.74 11.76 -2.33
C LYS A 179 -10.09 12.61 -1.23
N SER A 180 -9.89 12.06 -0.03
CA SER A 180 -9.19 12.76 1.05
C SER A 180 -7.75 13.11 0.67
N PHE A 181 -7.06 12.21 -0.04
CA PHE A 181 -5.75 12.49 -0.60
C PHE A 181 -5.81 13.65 -1.62
N ARG A 182 -6.81 13.65 -2.51
CA ARG A 182 -6.99 14.73 -3.49
C ARG A 182 -7.30 16.07 -2.80
N GLU A 183 -8.18 16.07 -1.80
CA GLU A 183 -8.50 17.27 -0.99
C GLU A 183 -7.25 17.85 -0.32
N LEU A 184 -6.36 16.98 0.18
CA LEU A 184 -5.08 17.43 0.72
C LEU A 184 -4.21 18.07 -0.37
N LEU A 185 -4.09 17.46 -1.56
CA LEU A 185 -3.34 18.08 -2.68
C LEU A 185 -3.94 19.42 -3.11
N ASP A 186 -5.26 19.51 -3.17
CA ASP A 186 -5.98 20.75 -3.58
C ASP A 186 -5.82 21.90 -2.57
N SER A 187 -5.37 21.60 -1.34
CA SER A 187 -5.02 22.64 -0.37
C SER A 187 -3.68 23.33 -0.64
N TYR A 188 -2.94 22.87 -1.64
CA TYR A 188 -1.67 23.44 -2.11
C TYR A 188 -1.81 23.86 -3.58
N GLU A 189 -1.09 24.91 -3.99
CA GLU A 189 -1.05 25.35 -5.38
C GLU A 189 -0.21 24.42 -6.26
N ASP A 190 -0.66 24.17 -7.50
CA ASP A 190 0.06 23.47 -8.56
C ASP A 190 0.60 22.07 -8.17
N LYS A 191 -0.16 21.29 -7.38
CA LYS A 191 0.20 19.93 -7.03
C LYS A 191 -0.54 18.91 -7.89
N THR A 192 0.16 17.83 -8.23
CA THR A 192 -0.39 16.74 -9.02
C THR A 192 -0.05 15.37 -8.48
N SER A 193 -0.73 14.35 -8.96
CA SER A 193 -0.39 12.96 -8.68
C SER A 193 -0.71 12.06 -9.85
N VAL A 194 0.03 10.96 -9.95
CA VAL A 194 -0.21 9.86 -10.86
C VAL A 194 -0.26 8.57 -10.06
N GLY A 195 -1.30 7.76 -10.25
CA GLY A 195 -1.43 6.46 -9.58
C GLY A 195 -0.96 5.31 -10.47
N GLU A 196 -0.14 4.43 -9.92
CA GLU A 196 0.13 3.14 -10.55
C GLU A 196 -0.99 2.16 -10.22
N VAL A 197 -1.61 1.59 -11.25
CA VAL A 197 -2.69 0.62 -11.12
C VAL A 197 -2.28 -0.69 -11.77
N GLY A 198 -2.09 -1.72 -10.97
CA GLY A 198 -1.60 -3.03 -11.41
C GLY A 198 -2.63 -3.93 -12.09
N ASP A 199 -3.90 -3.52 -12.21
CA ASP A 199 -4.96 -4.31 -12.83
C ASP A 199 -5.62 -3.54 -13.98
N SER A 200 -5.45 -4.06 -15.20
CA SER A 200 -5.97 -3.42 -16.42
C SER A 200 -7.46 -3.59 -16.65
N HIS A 201 -8.16 -4.53 -15.97
CA HIS A 201 -9.53 -4.86 -16.30
C HIS A 201 -10.59 -4.24 -15.39
N ARG A 202 -10.30 -4.10 -14.10
CA ARG A 202 -11.26 -3.61 -13.11
C ARG A 202 -10.96 -2.21 -12.60
N ALA A 203 -9.69 -1.78 -12.66
CA ALA A 203 -9.30 -0.45 -12.22
C ALA A 203 -10.07 0.66 -12.94
N VAL A 204 -10.32 0.50 -14.25
CA VAL A 204 -11.10 1.47 -15.04
C VAL A 204 -12.58 1.52 -14.61
N GLU A 205 -13.15 0.42 -14.13
CA GLU A 205 -14.54 0.39 -13.63
C GLU A 205 -14.67 1.03 -12.25
N ILE A 206 -13.64 0.90 -11.43
CA ILE A 206 -13.61 1.42 -10.05
C ILE A 206 -13.23 2.91 -10.03
N MET A 207 -12.50 3.40 -11.02
CA MET A 207 -12.07 4.80 -11.13
C MET A 207 -13.03 5.70 -11.92
N LYS A 208 -14.17 5.16 -12.40
CA LYS A 208 -15.27 5.92 -13.01
C LYS A 208 -16.34 6.27 -11.96
#